data_e164273ba96eb4d184408c196e1f637a
#
_entry.id   e164273ba96eb4d184408c196e1f637a
#
_cell.length_a   1.000
_cell.length_b   1.000
_cell.length_c   1.000
_cell.angle_alpha   90.00
_cell.angle_beta   90.00
_cell.angle_gamma   90.00
#
_symmetry.space_group_name_H-M   'P 1'
#
loop_
_entity.id
_entity.type
_entity.pdbx_description
1 polymer ?
#
loop_
_entity_poly.entity_id
_entity_poly.type
_entity_poly.pdbx_seq_one_letter_code
_entity_poly.pdbx_strand_id
1 'polypeptide(L)'
;MNASPSSATPFSPGTPRSAQLSFSDQPAWIVADEVVGGWTLLIGGVEQSHVDLEDPTRLVHEYLRRMGNVLDQVRPAGKPLRIAHLGGGALTLVRYVQATRPGSAQLVIEIERELPTLVTTALPLPEGTELEVVIGDAREELAALGEREFDVIVLDVFSGQDSPAHLAEAAFYREALSRLGADGLLMVNVGDDAGQLFLAAQVRELEAAAAEVGVPGVWTLTDAQLLSRPADGNMVLLAGGALAAPAVADWRAAWLAAGPHPAAVLDPTETDRAFGASRPRS
;
A
#
# COMPACT_ATOMS: atom_id res chain seq x y z
N MET A 1 -11.24 -40.29 -15.62
CA MET A 1 -12.36 -39.42 -15.21
C MET A 1 -11.76 -38.17 -14.68
N ASN A 2 -11.67 -37.14 -15.55
CA ASN A 2 -11.15 -35.83 -15.16
C ASN A 2 -12.29 -35.04 -14.54
N ALA A 3 -12.20 -34.79 -13.25
CA ALA A 3 -13.04 -33.81 -12.59
C ALA A 3 -12.57 -32.42 -13.02
N SER A 4 -13.38 -31.72 -13.81
CA SER A 4 -13.20 -30.28 -14.06
C SER A 4 -13.31 -29.53 -12.73
N PRO A 5 -12.44 -28.55 -12.47
CA PRO A 5 -12.60 -27.71 -11.29
C PRO A 5 -13.94 -26.95 -11.42
N SER A 6 -14.79 -27.09 -10.42
CA SER A 6 -16.04 -26.35 -10.30
C SER A 6 -15.67 -24.85 -10.17
N SER A 7 -15.99 -24.08 -11.19
CA SER A 7 -15.94 -22.62 -11.13
C SER A 7 -17.11 -22.13 -10.25
N ALA A 8 -16.93 -22.19 -8.94
CA ALA A 8 -17.84 -21.53 -8.01
C ALA A 8 -17.61 -20.02 -8.19
N THR A 9 -18.49 -19.35 -8.93
CA THR A 9 -18.52 -17.89 -8.94
C THR A 9 -18.92 -17.42 -7.54
N PRO A 10 -18.13 -16.55 -6.88
CA PRO A 10 -18.46 -16.06 -5.53
C PRO A 10 -19.68 -15.13 -5.51
N PHE A 11 -20.29 -14.91 -6.66
CA PHE A 11 -21.41 -14.02 -6.82
C PHE A 11 -22.74 -14.76 -6.81
N SER A 12 -23.61 -14.36 -5.89
CA SER A 12 -25.04 -14.68 -6.01
C SER A 12 -25.66 -13.92 -7.21
N PRO A 13 -26.69 -14.48 -7.88
CA PRO A 13 -27.43 -13.73 -8.90
C PRO A 13 -27.92 -12.40 -8.33
N GLY A 14 -27.58 -11.27 -9.01
CA GLY A 14 -27.94 -9.92 -8.57
C GLY A 14 -26.89 -9.19 -7.72
N THR A 15 -25.72 -9.78 -7.41
CA THR A 15 -24.63 -9.06 -6.74
C THR A 15 -24.11 -7.94 -7.63
N PRO A 16 -24.09 -6.67 -7.18
CA PRO A 16 -23.53 -5.57 -7.94
C PRO A 16 -22.05 -5.78 -8.23
N ARG A 17 -21.63 -5.60 -9.48
CA ARG A 17 -20.21 -5.67 -9.90
C ARG A 17 -19.70 -4.32 -10.40
N SER A 18 -20.52 -3.30 -10.32
CA SER A 18 -20.16 -1.95 -10.76
C SER A 18 -20.85 -0.90 -9.90
N ALA A 19 -20.22 0.25 -9.81
CA ALA A 19 -20.75 1.46 -9.22
C ALA A 19 -20.25 2.68 -9.98
N GLN A 20 -21.01 3.78 -9.94
CA GLN A 20 -20.51 5.09 -10.30
C GLN A 20 -19.92 5.70 -9.03
N LEU A 21 -18.66 6.07 -9.07
CA LEU A 21 -17.96 6.71 -7.95
C LEU A 21 -18.30 8.21 -7.93
N SER A 22 -18.70 8.73 -6.76
CA SER A 22 -19.24 10.08 -6.68
C SER A 22 -18.18 11.18 -6.55
N PHE A 23 -16.98 10.86 -6.06
CA PHE A 23 -15.91 11.84 -5.92
C PHE A 23 -15.16 12.05 -7.25
N SER A 24 -14.68 10.97 -7.87
CA SER A 24 -13.94 11.04 -9.13
C SER A 24 -14.83 11.13 -10.38
N ASP A 25 -16.13 10.89 -10.24
CA ASP A 25 -17.08 10.72 -11.35
C ASP A 25 -16.66 9.61 -12.35
N GLN A 26 -15.97 8.58 -11.83
CA GLN A 26 -15.52 7.44 -12.63
C GLN A 26 -16.36 6.21 -12.37
N PRO A 27 -16.64 5.38 -13.41
CA PRO A 27 -17.23 4.09 -13.19
C PRO A 27 -16.21 3.09 -12.63
N ALA A 28 -16.63 2.30 -11.65
CA ALA A 28 -15.86 1.18 -11.08
C ALA A 28 -16.51 -0.15 -11.46
N TRP A 29 -15.68 -1.15 -11.79
CA TRP A 29 -16.11 -2.52 -12.08
C TRP A 29 -15.24 -3.54 -11.36
N ILE A 30 -15.86 -4.64 -10.98
CA ILE A 30 -15.16 -5.85 -10.51
C ILE A 30 -15.36 -6.91 -11.59
N VAL A 31 -14.26 -7.35 -12.19
CA VAL A 31 -14.22 -8.31 -13.29
C VAL A 31 -13.36 -9.50 -12.92
N ALA A 32 -13.68 -10.68 -13.47
CA ALA A 32 -12.81 -11.84 -13.33
C ALA A 32 -11.52 -11.62 -14.12
N ASP A 33 -10.39 -11.99 -13.53
CA ASP A 33 -9.11 -12.07 -14.23
C ASP A 33 -8.94 -13.47 -14.81
N GLU A 34 -9.08 -13.58 -16.14
CA GLU A 34 -8.98 -14.86 -16.84
C GLU A 34 -7.52 -15.31 -17.06
N VAL A 35 -6.55 -14.43 -16.87
CA VAL A 35 -5.12 -14.70 -17.10
C VAL A 35 -4.45 -15.25 -15.87
N VAL A 36 -4.55 -14.52 -14.77
CA VAL A 36 -3.90 -14.91 -13.50
C VAL A 36 -4.88 -15.50 -12.49
N GLY A 37 -6.18 -15.48 -12.80
CA GLY A 37 -7.23 -15.91 -11.89
C GLY A 37 -7.53 -14.86 -10.81
N GLY A 38 -8.66 -15.01 -10.11
CA GLY A 38 -9.10 -14.03 -9.13
C GLY A 38 -9.92 -12.90 -9.76
N TRP A 39 -9.85 -11.70 -9.20
CA TRP A 39 -10.73 -10.57 -9.50
C TRP A 39 -9.95 -9.28 -9.57
N THR A 40 -10.26 -8.46 -10.58
CA THR A 40 -9.65 -7.16 -10.79
C THR A 40 -10.68 -6.06 -10.56
N LEU A 41 -10.29 -5.04 -9.78
CA LEU A 41 -10.99 -3.77 -9.68
C LEU A 41 -10.47 -2.84 -10.78
N LEU A 42 -11.40 -2.37 -11.63
CA LEU A 42 -11.14 -1.33 -12.63
C LEU A 42 -11.84 -0.05 -12.20
N ILE A 43 -11.16 1.10 -12.28
CA ILE A 43 -11.75 2.43 -12.13
C ILE A 43 -11.42 3.24 -13.38
N GLY A 44 -12.42 3.79 -14.04
CA GLY A 44 -12.25 4.49 -15.31
C GLY A 44 -11.64 3.62 -16.41
N GLY A 45 -11.76 2.30 -16.31
CA GLY A 45 -11.17 1.33 -17.24
C GLY A 45 -9.70 1.00 -16.96
N VAL A 46 -9.08 1.56 -15.90
CA VAL A 46 -7.71 1.28 -15.49
C VAL A 46 -7.72 0.31 -14.31
N GLU A 47 -6.85 -0.68 -14.34
CA GLU A 47 -6.67 -1.64 -13.25
C GLU A 47 -6.11 -0.93 -12.01
N GLN A 48 -6.80 -1.11 -10.87
CA GLN A 48 -6.41 -0.52 -9.60
C GLN A 48 -5.94 -1.56 -8.58
N SER A 49 -6.56 -2.72 -8.57
CA SER A 49 -6.29 -3.75 -7.58
C SER A 49 -6.66 -5.13 -8.11
N HIS A 50 -5.98 -6.15 -7.61
CA HIS A 50 -6.30 -7.55 -7.85
C HIS A 50 -6.56 -8.25 -6.51
N VAL A 51 -7.54 -9.16 -6.48
CA VAL A 51 -7.92 -9.95 -5.29
C VAL A 51 -8.02 -11.42 -5.67
N ASP A 52 -7.35 -12.27 -4.91
CA ASP A 52 -7.58 -13.70 -4.90
C ASP A 52 -8.39 -14.06 -3.64
N LEU A 53 -9.62 -14.57 -3.83
CA LEU A 53 -10.48 -14.95 -2.71
C LEU A 53 -10.14 -16.32 -2.13
N GLU A 54 -9.48 -17.18 -2.91
CA GLU A 54 -9.06 -18.52 -2.47
C GLU A 54 -7.74 -18.45 -1.70
N ASP A 55 -6.85 -17.52 -2.11
CA ASP A 55 -5.58 -17.26 -1.43
C ASP A 55 -5.36 -15.75 -1.22
N PRO A 56 -5.86 -15.17 -0.13
CA PRO A 56 -5.66 -13.76 0.19
C PRO A 56 -4.19 -13.35 0.40
N THR A 57 -3.27 -14.31 0.52
CA THR A 57 -1.83 -14.02 0.63
C THR A 57 -1.17 -13.82 -0.73
N ARG A 58 -1.87 -14.17 -1.81
CA ARG A 58 -1.40 -13.98 -3.17
C ARG A 58 -1.55 -12.54 -3.63
N LEU A 59 -0.48 -11.78 -3.51
CA LEU A 59 -0.41 -10.40 -4.00
C LEU A 59 0.13 -10.39 -5.44
N VAL A 60 -0.67 -9.91 -6.41
CA VAL A 60 -0.30 -9.89 -7.84
C VAL A 60 0.59 -8.68 -8.15
N HIS A 61 0.19 -7.49 -7.70
CA HIS A 61 0.98 -6.28 -7.94
C HIS A 61 2.30 -6.31 -7.17
N GLU A 62 3.38 -5.97 -7.85
CA GLU A 62 4.74 -6.06 -7.28
C GLU A 62 4.95 -5.16 -6.06
N TYR A 63 4.39 -3.94 -6.08
CA TYR A 63 4.52 -3.04 -4.95
C TYR A 63 3.78 -3.57 -3.70
N LEU A 64 2.60 -4.19 -3.89
CA LEU A 64 1.87 -4.83 -2.79
C LEU A 64 2.65 -6.03 -2.22
N ARG A 65 3.34 -6.80 -3.08
CA ARG A 65 4.23 -7.88 -2.61
C ARG A 65 5.37 -7.34 -1.75
N ARG A 66 5.97 -6.20 -2.15
CA ARG A 66 6.99 -5.52 -1.33
C ARG A 66 6.40 -5.05 0.00
N MET A 67 5.21 -4.46 -0.01
CA MET A 67 4.51 -4.07 1.24
C MET A 67 4.17 -5.28 2.12
N GLY A 68 3.70 -6.38 1.54
CA GLY A 68 3.46 -7.64 2.25
C GLY A 68 4.72 -8.17 2.93
N ASN A 69 5.85 -8.20 2.20
CA ASN A 69 7.14 -8.61 2.76
C ASN A 69 7.59 -7.71 3.94
N VAL A 70 7.27 -6.42 3.88
CA VAL A 70 7.54 -5.49 4.99
C VAL A 70 6.64 -5.80 6.17
N LEU A 71 5.34 -5.97 5.95
CA LEU A 71 4.38 -6.33 6.99
C LEU A 71 4.75 -7.62 7.72
N ASP A 72 5.35 -8.59 7.02
CA ASP A 72 5.77 -9.85 7.61
C ASP A 72 6.88 -9.70 8.67
N GLN A 73 7.64 -8.61 8.60
CA GLN A 73 8.73 -8.33 9.55
C GLN A 73 8.33 -7.41 10.71
N VAL A 74 7.24 -6.64 10.54
CA VAL A 74 6.74 -5.75 11.61
C VAL A 74 6.11 -6.61 12.71
N ARG A 75 6.62 -6.52 13.93
CA ARG A 75 6.21 -7.39 15.05
C ARG A 75 6.51 -8.88 14.77
N PRO A 76 6.47 -9.76 15.75
CA PRO A 76 6.61 -11.20 15.54
C PRO A 76 5.52 -11.74 14.59
N ALA A 77 5.89 -12.72 13.76
CA ALA A 77 4.99 -13.33 12.78
C ALA A 77 3.67 -13.80 13.41
N GLY A 78 2.56 -13.55 12.73
CA GLY A 78 1.22 -13.92 13.18
C GLY A 78 0.66 -13.07 14.33
N LYS A 79 1.38 -12.09 14.87
CA LYS A 79 0.85 -11.19 15.89
C LYS A 79 -0.03 -10.13 15.25
N PRO A 80 -1.20 -9.83 15.85
CA PRO A 80 -2.07 -8.78 15.37
C PRO A 80 -1.38 -7.41 15.33
N LEU A 81 -1.80 -6.59 14.37
CA LEU A 81 -1.35 -5.21 14.17
C LEU A 81 -2.54 -4.25 14.23
N ARG A 82 -2.26 -3.00 14.57
CA ARG A 82 -3.17 -1.87 14.37
C ARG A 82 -2.69 -1.12 13.12
N ILE A 83 -3.48 -1.20 12.05
CA ILE A 83 -3.09 -0.68 10.74
C ILE A 83 -4.11 0.36 10.26
N ALA A 84 -3.61 1.50 9.74
CA ALA A 84 -4.42 2.41 8.95
C ALA A 84 -4.01 2.29 7.47
N HIS A 85 -5.00 2.08 6.61
CA HIS A 85 -4.85 2.09 5.15
C HIS A 85 -5.45 3.39 4.62
N LEU A 86 -4.62 4.28 4.10
CA LEU A 86 -5.02 5.50 3.43
C LEU A 86 -5.13 5.19 1.94
N GLY A 87 -6.39 5.07 1.47
CA GLY A 87 -6.75 4.41 0.22
C GLY A 87 -7.13 2.95 0.44
N GLY A 88 -8.28 2.55 -0.09
CA GLY A 88 -8.84 1.20 0.11
C GLY A 88 -8.65 0.28 -1.09
N GLY A 89 -8.83 0.79 -2.30
CA GLY A 89 -8.88 -0.02 -3.50
C GLY A 89 -9.81 -1.22 -3.36
N ALA A 90 -9.37 -2.41 -3.75
CA ALA A 90 -10.13 -3.65 -3.55
C ALA A 90 -9.88 -4.30 -2.17
N LEU A 91 -9.33 -3.58 -1.21
CA LEU A 91 -8.99 -4.06 0.13
C LEU A 91 -7.99 -5.24 0.11
N THR A 92 -7.07 -5.25 -0.84
CA THR A 92 -6.13 -6.36 -1.05
C THR A 92 -5.20 -6.55 0.14
N LEU A 93 -4.58 -5.46 0.65
CA LEU A 93 -3.73 -5.53 1.85
C LEU A 93 -4.54 -5.85 3.12
N VAL A 94 -5.79 -5.39 3.23
CA VAL A 94 -6.67 -5.75 4.36
C VAL A 94 -6.86 -7.26 4.43
N ARG A 95 -7.06 -7.91 3.27
CA ARG A 95 -7.20 -9.37 3.16
C ARG A 95 -5.91 -10.10 3.50
N TYR A 96 -4.79 -9.60 2.98
CA TYR A 96 -3.45 -10.12 3.28
C TYR A 96 -3.16 -10.09 4.79
N VAL A 97 -3.42 -8.95 5.43
CA VAL A 97 -3.23 -8.78 6.88
C VAL A 97 -4.12 -9.74 7.65
N GLN A 98 -5.40 -9.87 7.31
CA GLN A 98 -6.27 -10.83 7.99
C GLN A 98 -5.76 -12.27 7.86
N ALA A 99 -5.27 -12.66 6.67
CA ALA A 99 -4.80 -14.01 6.44
C ALA A 99 -3.47 -14.32 7.16
N THR A 100 -2.55 -13.35 7.23
CA THR A 100 -1.22 -13.54 7.83
C THR A 100 -1.15 -13.14 9.31
N ARG A 101 -2.06 -12.28 9.77
CA ARG A 101 -2.09 -11.67 11.11
C ARG A 101 -3.53 -11.55 11.63
N PRO A 102 -4.24 -12.66 11.83
CA PRO A 102 -5.64 -12.64 12.26
C PRO A 102 -5.81 -11.90 13.59
N GLY A 103 -6.95 -11.18 13.72
CA GLY A 103 -7.24 -10.31 14.87
C GLY A 103 -6.56 -8.94 14.82
N SER A 104 -5.99 -8.55 13.66
CA SER A 104 -5.50 -7.20 13.46
C SER A 104 -6.67 -6.22 13.35
N ALA A 105 -6.59 -5.10 14.10
CA ALA A 105 -7.53 -4.00 13.99
C ALA A 105 -7.13 -3.11 12.79
N GLN A 106 -7.99 -3.05 11.79
CA GLN A 106 -7.70 -2.36 10.53
C GLN A 106 -8.67 -1.20 10.32
N LEU A 107 -8.14 -0.05 9.95
CA LEU A 107 -8.88 1.13 9.55
C LEU A 107 -8.58 1.40 8.07
N VAL A 108 -9.60 1.64 7.27
CA VAL A 108 -9.46 2.16 5.90
C VAL A 108 -10.06 3.56 5.85
N ILE A 109 -9.33 4.52 5.32
CA ILE A 109 -9.84 5.83 4.94
C ILE A 109 -9.91 5.87 3.42
N GLU A 110 -11.12 6.03 2.89
CA GLU A 110 -11.39 5.99 1.45
C GLU A 110 -12.26 7.17 1.03
N ILE A 111 -11.83 7.88 -0.01
CA ILE A 111 -12.55 9.08 -0.47
C ILE A 111 -13.80 8.72 -1.29
N GLU A 112 -13.78 7.60 -2.00
CA GLU A 112 -14.88 7.13 -2.82
C GLU A 112 -15.90 6.37 -1.97
N ARG A 113 -17.02 7.02 -1.68
CA ARG A 113 -18.07 6.50 -0.80
C ARG A 113 -18.60 5.14 -1.21
N GLU A 114 -18.75 4.91 -2.50
CA GLU A 114 -19.37 3.70 -3.06
C GLU A 114 -18.40 2.52 -3.11
N LEU A 115 -17.10 2.79 -3.15
CA LEU A 115 -16.08 1.79 -3.42
C LEU A 115 -16.00 0.70 -2.34
N PRO A 116 -15.94 0.99 -1.04
CA PRO A 116 -15.90 -0.05 -0.02
C PRO A 116 -17.14 -0.95 -0.02
N THR A 117 -18.31 -0.39 -0.28
CA THR A 117 -19.56 -1.15 -0.37
C THR A 117 -19.57 -2.07 -1.59
N LEU A 118 -19.18 -1.56 -2.77
CA LEU A 118 -19.03 -2.37 -3.97
C LEU A 118 -18.08 -3.55 -3.73
N VAL A 119 -16.89 -3.25 -3.21
CA VAL A 119 -15.83 -4.24 -2.99
C VAL A 119 -16.26 -5.31 -1.99
N THR A 120 -16.77 -4.94 -0.81
CA THR A 120 -17.12 -5.91 0.22
C THR A 120 -18.36 -6.73 -0.12
N THR A 121 -19.26 -6.19 -0.95
CA THR A 121 -20.43 -6.90 -1.45
C THR A 121 -20.06 -7.91 -2.52
N ALA A 122 -19.23 -7.51 -3.48
CA ALA A 122 -18.81 -8.37 -4.59
C ALA A 122 -17.73 -9.37 -4.18
N LEU A 123 -16.79 -8.95 -3.35
CA LEU A 123 -15.65 -9.73 -2.88
C LEU A 123 -15.70 -9.78 -1.33
N PRO A 124 -16.39 -10.75 -0.73
CA PRO A 124 -16.48 -10.86 0.74
C PRO A 124 -15.10 -10.89 1.40
N LEU A 125 -14.96 -10.22 2.54
CA LEU A 125 -13.72 -10.28 3.33
C LEU A 125 -13.56 -11.66 3.98
N PRO A 126 -12.32 -12.09 4.26
CA PRO A 126 -12.07 -13.28 5.06
C PRO A 126 -12.80 -13.19 6.41
N GLU A 127 -13.26 -14.35 6.90
CA GLU A 127 -13.97 -14.43 8.18
C GLU A 127 -13.12 -13.88 9.33
N GLY A 128 -13.77 -13.15 10.25
CA GLY A 128 -13.12 -12.55 11.41
C GLY A 128 -12.29 -11.30 11.11
N THR A 129 -12.40 -10.73 9.90
CA THR A 129 -11.74 -9.45 9.59
C THR A 129 -12.34 -8.32 10.43
N GLU A 130 -11.52 -7.67 11.26
CA GLU A 130 -11.86 -6.47 12.01
C GLU A 130 -11.51 -5.24 11.18
N LEU A 131 -12.51 -4.63 10.53
CA LEU A 131 -12.34 -3.50 9.63
C LEU A 131 -13.28 -2.36 9.99
N GLU A 132 -12.71 -1.18 10.27
CA GLU A 132 -13.41 0.10 10.31
C GLU A 132 -13.20 0.81 8.97
N VAL A 133 -14.24 1.36 8.36
CA VAL A 133 -14.16 2.16 7.13
C VAL A 133 -14.66 3.57 7.40
N VAL A 134 -13.80 4.56 7.13
CA VAL A 134 -14.13 5.99 7.19
C VAL A 134 -14.11 6.55 5.77
N ILE A 135 -15.20 7.23 5.40
CA ILE A 135 -15.32 7.87 4.10
C ILE A 135 -14.90 9.33 4.22
N GLY A 136 -13.83 9.71 3.54
CA GLY A 136 -13.32 11.06 3.56
C GLY A 136 -11.92 11.20 2.98
N ASP A 137 -11.42 12.43 3.03
CA ASP A 137 -10.04 12.73 2.64
C ASP A 137 -9.04 12.15 3.67
N ALA A 138 -7.99 11.51 3.17
CA ALA A 138 -7.03 10.80 4.03
C ALA A 138 -6.36 11.70 5.07
N ARG A 139 -6.06 12.96 4.74
CA ARG A 139 -5.43 13.91 5.66
C ARG A 139 -6.42 14.41 6.72
N GLU A 140 -7.62 14.79 6.28
CA GLU A 140 -8.65 15.30 7.18
C GLU A 140 -9.07 14.24 8.20
N GLU A 141 -9.34 13.03 7.71
CA GLU A 141 -9.80 11.93 8.55
C GLU A 141 -8.69 11.40 9.47
N LEU A 142 -7.43 11.32 8.99
CA LEU A 142 -6.30 10.95 9.84
C LEU A 142 -6.11 11.94 10.99
N ALA A 143 -6.25 13.23 10.72
CA ALA A 143 -6.20 14.28 11.75
C ALA A 143 -7.33 14.15 12.78
N ALA A 144 -8.54 13.77 12.33
CA ALA A 144 -9.72 13.62 13.18
C ALA A 144 -9.68 12.39 14.10
N LEU A 145 -8.79 11.40 13.86
CA LEU A 145 -8.69 10.19 14.69
C LEU A 145 -8.21 10.44 16.13
N GLY A 146 -7.76 11.65 16.46
CA GLY A 146 -7.30 12.00 17.81
C GLY A 146 -5.99 11.29 18.17
N GLU A 147 -5.93 10.70 19.37
CA GLU A 147 -4.71 10.06 19.91
C GLU A 147 -4.57 8.58 19.52
N ARG A 148 -5.25 8.12 18.46
CA ARG A 148 -5.08 6.74 18.00
C ARG A 148 -3.65 6.55 17.50
N GLU A 149 -3.01 5.47 17.95
CA GLU A 149 -1.69 5.05 17.48
C GLU A 149 -1.81 3.78 16.64
N PHE A 150 -0.96 3.70 15.60
CA PHE A 150 -0.88 2.57 14.69
C PHE A 150 0.49 1.92 14.74
N ASP A 151 0.54 0.60 14.53
CA ASP A 151 1.79 -0.12 14.27
C ASP A 151 2.27 0.15 12.84
N VAL A 152 1.32 0.30 11.90
CA VAL A 152 1.60 0.57 10.49
C VAL A 152 0.57 1.55 9.93
N ILE A 153 1.05 2.50 9.13
CA ILE A 153 0.22 3.31 8.24
C ILE A 153 0.66 3.02 6.81
N VAL A 154 -0.30 2.71 5.94
CA VAL A 154 -0.09 2.49 4.50
C VAL A 154 -0.71 3.65 3.75
N LEU A 155 0.07 4.37 2.96
CA LEU A 155 -0.41 5.38 2.02
C LEU A 155 -0.36 4.80 0.61
N ASP A 156 -1.53 4.48 0.06
CA ASP A 156 -1.70 3.88 -1.26
C ASP A 156 -2.84 4.57 -2.02
N VAL A 157 -2.70 5.90 -2.19
CA VAL A 157 -3.68 6.77 -2.89
C VAL A 157 -3.09 7.34 -4.19
N PHE A 158 -1.88 6.91 -4.57
CA PHE A 158 -1.17 7.51 -5.69
C PHE A 158 -1.37 6.71 -6.97
N SER A 159 -1.88 7.38 -7.99
CA SER A 159 -1.89 6.92 -9.37
C SER A 159 -1.12 7.94 -10.25
N GLY A 160 0.21 7.84 -10.23
CA GLY A 160 1.08 8.68 -11.06
C GLY A 160 0.90 10.19 -10.81
N GLN A 161 0.75 10.97 -11.90
CA GLN A 161 0.67 12.43 -11.85
C GLN A 161 -0.60 12.99 -11.18
N ASP A 162 -1.58 12.16 -10.88
CA ASP A 162 -2.86 12.55 -10.27
C ASP A 162 -2.87 12.44 -8.74
N SER A 163 -1.71 12.24 -8.12
CA SER A 163 -1.60 12.21 -6.66
C SER A 163 -2.02 13.53 -6.02
N PRO A 164 -2.89 13.50 -5.00
CA PRO A 164 -3.32 14.74 -4.34
C PRO A 164 -2.14 15.45 -3.69
N ALA A 165 -1.84 16.67 -4.13
CA ALA A 165 -0.65 17.42 -3.68
C ALA A 165 -0.56 17.56 -2.15
N HIS A 166 -1.70 17.69 -1.46
CA HIS A 166 -1.76 17.83 -0.01
C HIS A 166 -1.39 16.55 0.76
N LEU A 167 -1.37 15.37 0.11
CA LEU A 167 -0.89 14.10 0.67
C LEU A 167 0.58 13.83 0.34
N ALA A 168 1.21 14.71 -0.42
CA ALA A 168 2.57 14.59 -0.93
C ALA A 168 3.55 15.58 -0.26
N GLU A 169 3.15 16.22 0.84
CA GLU A 169 3.89 17.27 1.54
C GLU A 169 4.49 16.75 2.85
N ALA A 170 5.65 17.31 3.27
CA ALA A 170 6.28 17.00 4.55
C ALA A 170 5.33 17.18 5.75
N ALA A 171 4.44 18.17 5.68
CA ALA A 171 3.45 18.41 6.73
C ALA A 171 2.49 17.22 6.93
N PHE A 172 2.04 16.59 5.85
CA PHE A 172 1.22 15.39 5.92
C PHE A 172 2.01 14.17 6.41
N TYR A 173 3.22 13.97 5.88
CA TYR A 173 4.08 12.87 6.34
C TYR A 173 4.44 13.00 7.83
N ARG A 174 4.71 14.20 8.32
CA ARG A 174 4.92 14.45 9.75
C ARG A 174 3.71 14.06 10.57
N GLU A 175 2.51 14.42 10.12
CA GLU A 175 1.27 14.03 10.77
C GLU A 175 1.10 12.51 10.79
N ALA A 176 1.28 11.83 9.65
CA ALA A 176 1.20 10.38 9.56
C ALA A 176 2.23 9.70 10.49
N LEU A 177 3.48 10.16 10.49
CA LEU A 177 4.52 9.66 11.38
C LEU A 177 4.21 9.89 12.86
N SER A 178 3.54 10.99 13.22
CA SER A 178 3.14 11.28 14.60
C SER A 178 2.00 10.38 15.11
N ARG A 179 1.28 9.68 14.22
CA ARG A 179 0.23 8.71 14.54
C ARG A 179 0.76 7.28 14.71
N LEU A 180 2.05 7.09 14.53
CA LEU A 180 2.70 5.79 14.73
C LEU A 180 3.12 5.64 16.19
N GLY A 181 3.02 4.42 16.71
CA GLY A 181 3.71 4.04 17.94
C GLY A 181 5.24 4.14 17.79
N ALA A 182 5.98 4.08 18.88
CA ALA A 182 7.43 4.25 18.89
C ALA A 182 8.17 3.31 17.91
N ASP A 183 7.67 2.08 17.75
CA ASP A 183 8.19 1.08 16.81
C ASP A 183 7.30 0.97 15.55
N GLY A 184 6.58 2.02 15.21
CA GLY A 184 5.66 2.02 14.07
C GLY A 184 6.35 2.32 12.76
N LEU A 185 5.65 2.03 11.64
CA LEU A 185 6.16 2.14 10.30
C LEU A 185 5.14 2.78 9.35
N LEU A 186 5.56 3.81 8.64
CA LEU A 186 4.85 4.37 7.48
C LEU A 186 5.36 3.69 6.21
N MET A 187 4.45 3.21 5.38
CA MET A 187 4.70 2.70 4.03
C MET A 187 3.99 3.58 3.02
N VAL A 188 4.69 4.07 2.02
CA VAL A 188 4.15 4.94 0.98
C VAL A 188 4.37 4.28 -0.38
N ASN A 189 3.27 4.00 -1.12
CA ASN A 189 3.36 3.64 -2.52
C ASN A 189 3.52 4.91 -3.35
N VAL A 190 4.56 4.97 -4.18
CA VAL A 190 4.80 6.07 -5.11
C VAL A 190 4.88 5.51 -6.52
N GLY A 191 3.87 5.81 -7.35
CA GLY A 191 3.93 5.59 -8.80
C GLY A 191 4.57 6.80 -9.48
N ASP A 192 5.48 6.57 -10.41
CA ASP A 192 6.11 7.64 -11.18
C ASP A 192 6.46 7.18 -12.60
N ASP A 193 6.74 8.12 -13.46
CA ASP A 193 7.24 7.88 -14.82
C ASP A 193 8.77 7.70 -14.86
N ALA A 194 9.31 7.51 -16.07
CA ALA A 194 10.75 7.37 -16.28
C ALA A 194 11.58 8.59 -15.82
N GLY A 195 10.96 9.74 -15.58
CA GLY A 195 11.63 10.93 -15.06
C GLY A 195 11.98 10.84 -13.57
N GLN A 196 11.22 10.06 -12.82
CA GLN A 196 11.33 9.85 -11.37
C GLN A 196 11.39 11.16 -10.56
N LEU A 197 10.78 12.23 -11.10
CA LEU A 197 10.82 13.55 -10.47
C LEU A 197 9.85 13.64 -9.28
N PHE A 198 8.68 13.01 -9.41
CA PHE A 198 7.71 12.94 -8.33
C PHE A 198 8.26 12.10 -7.18
N LEU A 199 8.81 10.91 -7.46
CA LEU A 199 9.47 10.07 -6.47
C LEU A 199 10.58 10.81 -5.71
N ALA A 200 11.47 11.51 -6.45
CA ALA A 200 12.54 12.29 -5.83
C ALA A 200 12.00 13.43 -4.94
N ALA A 201 10.85 14.03 -5.30
CA ALA A 201 10.18 15.00 -4.45
C ALA A 201 9.63 14.31 -3.20
N GLN A 202 8.96 13.15 -3.33
CA GLN A 202 8.40 12.41 -2.20
C GLN A 202 9.47 11.93 -1.22
N VAL A 203 10.62 11.47 -1.70
CA VAL A 203 11.76 11.12 -0.83
C VAL A 203 12.19 12.33 0.00
N ARG A 204 12.37 13.52 -0.62
CA ARG A 204 12.77 14.73 0.12
C ARG A 204 11.74 15.18 1.16
N GLU A 205 10.45 15.16 0.79
CA GLU A 205 9.38 15.56 1.70
C GLU A 205 9.28 14.59 2.90
N LEU A 206 9.40 13.28 2.64
CA LEU A 206 9.37 12.26 3.69
C LEU A 206 10.63 12.31 4.57
N GLU A 207 11.81 12.57 4.01
CA GLU A 207 13.06 12.77 4.77
C GLU A 207 12.99 13.99 5.68
N ALA A 208 12.43 15.11 5.18
CA ALA A 208 12.23 16.31 5.99
C ALA A 208 11.30 16.00 7.18
N ALA A 209 10.19 15.30 6.94
CA ALA A 209 9.26 14.90 8.00
C ALA A 209 9.91 13.93 9.00
N ALA A 210 10.66 12.92 8.53
CA ALA A 210 11.35 11.97 9.37
C ALA A 210 12.38 12.65 10.31
N ALA A 211 13.14 13.61 9.76
CA ALA A 211 14.10 14.39 10.55
C ALA A 211 13.41 15.25 11.63
N GLU A 212 12.26 15.88 11.31
CA GLU A 212 11.50 16.68 12.28
C GLU A 212 10.93 15.86 13.44
N VAL A 213 10.47 14.62 13.18
CA VAL A 213 9.94 13.73 14.22
C VAL A 213 11.01 12.87 14.89
N GLY A 214 12.25 12.90 14.39
CA GLY A 214 13.40 12.22 15.00
C GLY A 214 13.45 10.72 14.75
N VAL A 215 12.88 10.25 13.62
CA VAL A 215 12.98 8.84 13.19
C VAL A 215 14.09 8.66 12.13
N PRO A 216 14.58 7.42 11.87
CA PRO A 216 15.57 7.15 10.83
C PRO A 216 15.14 7.67 9.46
N GLY A 217 16.12 7.92 8.59
CA GLY A 217 15.89 8.35 7.21
C GLY A 217 15.13 7.31 6.39
N VAL A 218 14.77 7.71 5.18
CA VAL A 218 13.86 6.98 4.28
C VAL A 218 14.55 5.78 3.63
N TRP A 219 13.89 4.63 3.65
CA TRP A 219 14.26 3.44 2.88
C TRP A 219 13.41 3.36 1.62
N THR A 220 13.95 2.74 0.55
CA THR A 220 13.23 2.52 -0.71
C THR A 220 13.29 1.07 -1.13
N LEU A 221 12.14 0.47 -1.42
CA LEU A 221 12.01 -0.86 -2.02
C LEU A 221 11.47 -0.73 -3.44
N THR A 222 12.15 -1.35 -4.41
CA THR A 222 11.79 -1.23 -5.82
C THR A 222 12.28 -2.41 -6.65
N ASP A 223 11.96 -2.40 -7.95
CA ASP A 223 12.64 -3.20 -8.95
C ASP A 223 14.04 -2.59 -9.23
N ALA A 224 15.07 -3.42 -9.16
CA ALA A 224 16.45 -2.98 -9.42
C ALA A 224 16.66 -2.44 -10.86
N GLN A 225 15.81 -2.83 -11.80
CA GLN A 225 15.88 -2.32 -13.17
C GLN A 225 15.48 -0.83 -13.23
N LEU A 226 14.50 -0.39 -12.43
CA LEU A 226 14.07 1.00 -12.38
C LEU A 226 15.18 1.96 -11.92
N LEU A 227 16.19 1.46 -11.19
CA LEU A 227 17.35 2.25 -10.79
C LEU A 227 18.34 2.45 -11.94
N SER A 228 18.47 1.49 -12.85
CA SER A 228 19.42 1.51 -13.97
C SER A 228 18.78 1.94 -15.28
N ARG A 229 17.49 1.66 -15.45
CA ARG A 229 16.68 1.99 -16.63
C ARG A 229 15.33 2.51 -16.15
N PRO A 230 15.25 3.78 -15.77
CA PRO A 230 14.00 4.38 -15.31
C PRO A 230 12.88 4.20 -16.32
N ALA A 231 11.73 3.76 -15.83
CA ALA A 231 10.49 3.53 -16.56
C ALA A 231 9.32 3.79 -15.62
N ASP A 232 8.11 3.76 -16.16
CA ASP A 232 6.90 3.82 -15.35
C ASP A 232 6.88 2.65 -14.35
N GLY A 233 6.57 2.94 -13.10
CA GLY A 233 6.55 1.91 -12.07
C GLY A 233 6.29 2.45 -10.67
N ASN A 234 6.15 1.52 -9.73
CA ASN A 234 5.89 1.82 -8.33
C ASN A 234 7.12 1.53 -7.47
N MET A 235 7.36 2.42 -6.51
CA MET A 235 8.35 2.25 -5.46
C MET A 235 7.69 2.39 -4.10
N VAL A 236 8.17 1.64 -3.12
CA VAL A 236 7.66 1.71 -1.75
C VAL A 236 8.69 2.43 -0.89
N LEU A 237 8.29 3.57 -0.33
CA LEU A 237 9.09 4.30 0.65
C LEU A 237 8.70 3.87 2.06
N LEU A 238 9.69 3.76 2.94
CA LEU A 238 9.49 3.40 4.35
C LEU A 238 10.12 4.46 5.25
N ALA A 239 9.38 4.86 6.29
CA ALA A 239 9.89 5.71 7.36
C ALA A 239 9.24 5.32 8.69
N GLY A 240 9.93 5.46 9.79
CA GLY A 240 9.37 5.22 11.14
C GLY A 240 10.36 4.65 12.12
N GLY A 241 9.97 4.60 13.41
CA GLY A 241 10.81 4.14 14.50
C GLY A 241 11.22 2.67 14.40
N ALA A 242 10.41 1.83 13.76
CA ALA A 242 10.73 0.43 13.51
C ALA A 242 12.09 0.23 12.79
N LEU A 243 12.47 1.19 11.94
CA LEU A 243 13.71 1.13 11.16
C LEU A 243 14.98 1.47 11.98
N ALA A 244 14.84 1.89 13.24
CA ALA A 244 15.94 2.03 14.19
C ALA A 244 16.33 0.69 14.86
N ALA A 245 15.51 -0.35 14.71
CA ALA A 245 15.73 -1.63 15.37
C ALA A 245 17.01 -2.31 14.87
N PRO A 246 17.78 -2.98 15.74
CA PRO A 246 18.97 -3.76 15.31
C PRO A 246 18.64 -4.84 14.27
N ALA A 247 17.41 -5.35 14.27
CA ALA A 247 16.92 -6.36 13.32
C ALA A 247 16.75 -5.84 11.88
N VAL A 248 16.85 -4.52 11.61
CA VAL A 248 16.61 -3.96 10.27
C VAL A 248 17.56 -4.51 9.21
N ALA A 249 18.79 -4.88 9.60
CA ALA A 249 19.72 -5.53 8.67
C ALA A 249 19.23 -6.91 8.21
N ASP A 250 18.65 -7.69 9.13
CA ASP A 250 18.06 -8.98 8.83
C ASP A 250 16.78 -8.79 7.99
N TRP A 251 15.98 -7.77 8.28
CA TRP A 251 14.80 -7.41 7.48
C TRP A 251 15.19 -7.05 6.04
N ARG A 252 16.24 -6.23 5.86
CA ARG A 252 16.76 -5.90 4.52
C ARG A 252 17.10 -7.15 3.74
N ALA A 253 17.83 -8.09 4.36
CA ALA A 253 18.19 -9.35 3.74
C ALA A 253 16.94 -10.19 3.38
N ALA A 254 15.94 -10.24 4.26
CA ALA A 254 14.69 -10.93 4.04
C ALA A 254 13.89 -10.31 2.88
N TRP A 255 13.77 -8.97 2.82
CA TRP A 255 13.08 -8.27 1.74
C TRP A 255 13.76 -8.49 0.38
N LEU A 256 15.09 -8.45 0.34
CA LEU A 256 15.85 -8.76 -0.86
C LEU A 256 15.62 -10.20 -1.32
N ALA A 257 15.59 -11.16 -0.39
CA ALA A 257 15.37 -12.56 -0.71
C ALA A 257 13.93 -12.87 -1.16
N ALA A 258 12.94 -12.19 -0.56
CA ALA A 258 11.52 -12.40 -0.87
C ALA A 258 11.10 -11.80 -2.23
N GLY A 259 11.78 -10.78 -2.71
CA GLY A 259 11.47 -10.13 -3.99
C GLY A 259 10.27 -9.18 -3.92
N PRO A 260 9.52 -9.00 -5.03
CA PRO A 260 9.72 -9.63 -6.36
C PRO A 260 11.06 -9.25 -6.99
N HIS A 261 11.62 -10.21 -7.76
CA HIS A 261 12.92 -10.01 -8.40
C HIS A 261 12.80 -9.45 -9.83
N PRO A 262 13.78 -8.62 -10.26
CA PRO A 262 14.99 -8.23 -9.53
C PRO A 262 14.69 -7.19 -8.44
N ALA A 263 15.00 -7.52 -7.18
CA ALA A 263 14.69 -6.65 -6.04
C ALA A 263 15.84 -5.69 -5.71
N ALA A 264 15.50 -4.46 -5.34
CA ALA A 264 16.40 -3.51 -4.70
C ALA A 264 15.79 -3.02 -3.39
N VAL A 265 16.61 -2.95 -2.34
CA VAL A 265 16.28 -2.36 -1.05
C VAL A 265 17.39 -1.38 -0.70
N LEU A 266 17.08 -0.12 -0.80
CA LEU A 266 18.01 0.98 -0.52
C LEU A 266 17.84 1.44 0.93
N ASP A 267 18.95 1.49 1.66
CA ASP A 267 18.99 2.15 2.96
C ASP A 267 18.91 3.68 2.81
N PRO A 268 18.81 4.46 3.91
CA PRO A 268 18.69 5.91 3.82
C PRO A 268 19.83 6.58 3.03
N THR A 269 21.06 6.11 3.18
CA THR A 269 22.22 6.66 2.45
C THR A 269 22.13 6.34 0.95
N GLU A 270 21.72 5.14 0.60
CA GLU A 270 21.52 4.72 -0.78
C GLU A 270 20.31 5.41 -1.42
N THR A 271 19.21 5.59 -0.67
CA THR A 271 18.02 6.33 -1.09
C THR A 271 18.36 7.79 -1.39
N ASP A 272 19.05 8.48 -0.46
CA ASP A 272 19.50 9.87 -0.69
C ASP A 272 20.42 9.97 -1.90
N ARG A 273 21.36 9.05 -2.08
CA ARG A 273 22.23 9.03 -3.28
C ARG A 273 21.45 8.83 -4.57
N ALA A 274 20.40 8.02 -4.54
CA ALA A 274 19.61 7.74 -5.74
C ALA A 274 18.64 8.88 -6.09
N PHE A 275 18.01 9.52 -5.09
CA PHE A 275 16.87 10.40 -5.27
C PHE A 275 16.97 11.75 -4.55
N GLY A 276 17.82 11.88 -3.51
CA GLY A 276 17.89 13.07 -2.64
C GLY A 276 18.57 14.27 -3.28
N ALA A 277 19.67 14.10 -3.97
CA ALA A 277 20.37 15.20 -4.64
C ALA A 277 19.84 15.42 -6.05
N SER A 278 19.60 16.68 -6.41
CA SER A 278 19.33 17.07 -7.80
C SER A 278 20.41 16.47 -8.71
N ARG A 279 20.08 15.45 -9.50
CA ARG A 279 20.98 15.02 -10.57
C ARG A 279 21.22 16.21 -11.48
N PRO A 280 22.48 16.67 -11.71
CA PRO A 280 22.72 17.63 -12.76
C PRO A 280 22.24 16.99 -14.07
N ARG A 281 21.42 17.74 -14.82
CA ARG A 281 20.95 17.32 -16.15
C ARG A 281 22.19 17.08 -17.00
N SER A 282 22.46 15.84 -17.36
CA SER A 282 23.46 15.48 -18.40
C SER A 282 22.88 15.72 -19.78
#